data_1a3db72da9e46d2cb69923c68d41ac58
#
_entry.id   1a3db72da9e46d2cb69923c68d41ac58
#
_cell.length_a   1.000
_cell.length_b   1.000
_cell.length_c   1.000
_cell.angle_alpha   90.00
_cell.angle_beta   90.00
_cell.angle_gamma   90.00
#
_symmetry.space_group_name_H-M   'P 1'
#
loop_
_entity.id
_entity.type
_entity.pdbx_description
1 polymer ?
#
loop_
_entity_poly.entity_id
_entity_poly.type
_entity_poly.pdbx_seq_one_letter_code
_entity_poly.pdbx_strand_id
1 'polypeptide(L)'
;EMHGMIGTENLCDGADDCRRAVRRQIGRGADVIKFATTGGVNSGTGLATRMVEDEAKALVETAHAYGRKVAVHAHGLDGIKLAVRAGADSIEHGTTIDAETAKMMAKAGTYYVPTLSTVNGYLERLAANPNAYPPAIKAQIDWRIGVTGKSLQIAYPLGVKIAYGTDAGVSKHGRNADEFELLVKFGMPPMEAIKAATVNAAALLGVDKETGTLEAGKSADIIAVSGDPLADVKVLKSMKFVMARGEVIVGQ
;
A
#
# COMPACT_ATOMS: atom_id res chain seq x y z
N GLU A 1 0.45 20.94 -2.75
CA GLU A 1 0.03 21.34 -1.39
C GLU A 1 0.51 20.41 -0.25
N MET A 2 1.01 19.20 -0.54
CA MET A 2 1.67 18.38 0.49
C MET A 2 3.05 18.90 0.91
N HIS A 3 3.65 19.82 0.16
CA HIS A 3 4.96 20.41 0.49
C HIS A 3 4.97 21.24 1.78
N GLY A 4 3.82 21.73 2.24
CA GLY A 4 3.72 22.47 3.50
C GLY A 4 3.51 21.61 4.75
N MET A 5 3.27 20.29 4.58
CA MET A 5 3.03 19.38 5.71
C MET A 5 4.24 18.48 6.04
N ILE A 6 5.23 18.43 5.15
CA ILE A 6 6.45 17.66 5.38
C ILE A 6 7.49 18.65 5.92
N GLY A 7 7.82 18.56 7.21
CA GLY A 7 8.91 19.32 7.77
C GLY A 7 10.23 18.99 7.05
N THR A 8 11.11 19.95 6.93
CA THR A 8 12.42 19.77 6.25
C THR A 8 13.25 18.63 6.86
N GLU A 9 12.97 18.28 8.11
CA GLU A 9 13.58 17.14 8.79
C GLU A 9 13.20 15.78 8.20
N ASN A 10 12.19 15.70 7.34
CA ASN A 10 11.76 14.47 6.64
C ASN A 10 12.35 14.36 5.23
N LEU A 11 13.10 15.36 4.81
CA LEU A 11 13.83 15.33 3.56
C LEU A 11 15.23 14.76 3.76
N CYS A 12 15.79 14.16 2.74
CA CYS A 12 17.21 13.81 2.71
C CYS A 12 17.79 14.04 1.31
N ASP A 13 19.06 14.42 1.27
CA ASP A 13 19.82 14.66 0.06
C ASP A 13 21.20 13.99 0.22
N GLY A 14 21.45 12.99 -0.65
CA GLY A 14 22.58 12.10 -0.55
C GLY A 14 22.47 11.01 0.52
N ALA A 15 23.21 9.92 0.32
CA ALA A 15 23.11 8.69 1.11
C ALA A 15 23.32 8.90 2.63
N ASP A 16 24.25 9.75 3.03
CA ASP A 16 24.54 9.98 4.45
C ASP A 16 23.44 10.76 5.16
N ASP A 17 22.82 11.72 4.47
CA ASP A 17 21.68 12.44 5.02
C ASP A 17 20.45 11.52 5.11
N CYS A 18 20.25 10.67 4.12
CA CYS A 18 19.19 9.66 4.15
C CYS A 18 19.36 8.69 5.34
N ARG A 19 20.57 8.23 5.64
CA ARG A 19 20.86 7.46 6.87
C ARG A 19 20.51 8.22 8.14
N ARG A 20 20.85 9.52 8.21
CA ARG A 20 20.48 10.37 9.35
C ARG A 20 18.98 10.54 9.48
N ALA A 21 18.27 10.73 8.37
CA ALA A 21 16.82 10.88 8.37
C ALA A 21 16.13 9.63 8.93
N VAL A 22 16.52 8.44 8.48
CA VAL A 22 15.98 7.16 9.00
C VAL A 22 16.21 7.03 10.52
N ARG A 23 17.43 7.25 10.98
CA ARG A 23 17.75 7.17 12.43
C ARG A 23 16.92 8.16 13.25
N ARG A 24 16.69 9.36 12.71
CA ARG A 24 15.85 10.39 13.33
C ARG A 24 14.41 9.92 13.50
N GLN A 25 13.82 9.31 12.46
CA GLN A 25 12.44 8.81 12.52
C GLN A 25 12.32 7.60 13.47
N ILE A 26 13.27 6.68 13.44
CA ILE A 26 13.32 5.56 14.39
C ILE A 26 13.44 6.05 15.82
N GLY A 27 14.30 7.04 16.09
CA GLY A 27 14.45 7.67 17.41
C GLY A 27 13.18 8.39 17.91
N ARG A 28 12.27 8.76 16.98
CA ARG A 28 10.94 9.32 17.29
C ARG A 28 9.86 8.25 17.45
N GLY A 29 10.22 6.96 17.34
CA GLY A 29 9.29 5.84 17.53
C GLY A 29 8.66 5.32 16.26
N ALA A 30 9.23 5.58 15.08
CA ALA A 30 8.70 4.98 13.83
C ALA A 30 8.88 3.46 13.81
N ASP A 31 7.79 2.73 13.56
CA ASP A 31 7.78 1.27 13.40
C ASP A 31 8.08 0.83 11.96
N VAL A 32 7.76 1.70 10.99
CA VAL A 32 7.99 1.48 9.55
C VAL A 32 8.60 2.75 8.97
N ILE A 33 9.55 2.60 8.07
CA ILE A 33 10.10 3.71 7.29
C ILE A 33 9.38 3.77 5.96
N LYS A 34 8.81 4.94 5.64
CA LYS A 34 8.16 5.19 4.34
C LYS A 34 8.88 6.29 3.57
N PHE A 35 9.15 6.03 2.28
CA PHE A 35 9.64 7.04 1.36
C PHE A 35 9.04 6.89 -0.04
N ALA A 36 9.35 7.81 -0.95
CA ALA A 36 8.83 7.82 -2.30
C ALA A 36 9.97 7.84 -3.32
N THR A 37 9.94 6.94 -4.29
CA THR A 37 10.88 6.93 -5.43
C THR A 37 10.35 7.67 -6.64
N THR A 38 9.05 7.94 -6.72
CA THR A 38 8.42 8.72 -7.80
C THR A 38 7.48 9.77 -7.23
N GLY A 39 7.04 10.69 -8.07
CA GLY A 39 5.92 11.57 -7.73
C GLY A 39 4.60 10.80 -7.61
N GLY A 40 3.63 11.42 -6.96
CA GLY A 40 2.25 10.91 -6.81
C GLY A 40 1.30 11.48 -7.86
N VAL A 41 0.16 10.81 -8.04
CA VAL A 41 -0.88 11.21 -9.00
C VAL A 41 -1.40 12.63 -8.75
N ASN A 42 -1.47 13.06 -7.49
CA ASN A 42 -1.96 14.37 -7.08
C ASN A 42 -0.87 15.45 -6.99
N SER A 43 0.41 15.10 -7.18
CA SER A 43 1.51 16.02 -6.88
C SER A 43 1.95 16.89 -8.05
N GLY A 44 1.45 16.66 -9.25
CA GLY A 44 1.92 17.35 -10.46
C GLY A 44 3.38 17.06 -10.83
N THR A 45 4.06 16.20 -10.09
CA THR A 45 5.49 15.90 -10.24
C THR A 45 5.77 14.73 -11.20
N GLY A 46 4.71 14.11 -11.71
CA GLY A 46 4.79 13.03 -12.69
C GLY A 46 5.29 11.70 -12.10
N LEU A 47 5.53 10.74 -13.00
CA LEU A 47 5.91 9.37 -12.67
C LEU A 47 7.43 9.14 -12.69
N ALA A 48 8.21 10.16 -13.03
CA ALA A 48 9.66 10.06 -13.11
C ALA A 48 10.28 9.75 -11.73
N THR A 49 11.34 8.98 -11.75
CA THR A 49 12.15 8.68 -10.56
C THR A 49 12.79 9.97 -10.03
N ARG A 50 12.74 10.15 -8.71
CA ARG A 50 13.22 11.35 -8.01
C ARG A 50 14.29 11.06 -6.98
N MET A 51 14.83 9.88 -7.01
CA MET A 51 15.82 9.40 -6.08
C MET A 51 16.87 8.61 -6.84
N VAL A 52 18.12 8.67 -6.42
CA VAL A 52 19.21 7.87 -6.95
C VAL A 52 19.38 6.59 -6.13
N GLU A 53 20.09 5.62 -6.70
CA GLU A 53 20.14 4.26 -6.14
C GLU A 53 20.84 4.18 -4.78
N ASP A 54 21.88 4.97 -4.57
CA ASP A 54 22.63 5.00 -3.30
C ASP A 54 21.79 5.61 -2.15
N GLU A 55 20.93 6.59 -2.43
CA GLU A 55 19.99 7.13 -1.46
C GLU A 55 18.94 6.09 -1.05
N ALA A 56 18.31 5.43 -2.05
CA ALA A 56 17.32 4.39 -1.78
C ALA A 56 17.91 3.23 -0.98
N LYS A 57 19.12 2.77 -1.33
CA LYS A 57 19.84 1.75 -0.56
C LYS A 57 20.16 2.21 0.85
N ALA A 58 20.63 3.45 1.02
CA ALA A 58 20.94 4.00 2.33
C ALA A 58 19.73 4.04 3.26
N LEU A 59 18.54 4.38 2.73
CA LEU A 59 17.29 4.36 3.48
C LEU A 59 16.93 2.94 3.92
N VAL A 60 16.92 1.99 2.98
CA VAL A 60 16.52 0.59 3.24
C VAL A 60 17.49 -0.11 4.18
N GLU A 61 18.77 -0.09 3.87
CA GLU A 61 19.82 -0.74 4.68
C GLU A 61 19.83 -0.20 6.12
N THR A 62 19.66 1.12 6.29
CA THR A 62 19.61 1.70 7.63
C THR A 62 18.36 1.25 8.38
N ALA A 63 17.18 1.26 7.75
CA ALA A 63 15.95 0.79 8.39
C ALA A 63 16.06 -0.70 8.81
N HIS A 64 16.55 -1.55 7.91
CA HIS A 64 16.75 -2.97 8.18
C HIS A 64 17.77 -3.24 9.28
N ALA A 65 18.86 -2.45 9.37
CA ALA A 65 19.83 -2.54 10.47
C ALA A 65 19.21 -2.28 11.86
N TYR A 66 18.10 -1.54 11.91
CA TYR A 66 17.31 -1.32 13.12
C TYR A 66 16.06 -2.23 13.20
N GLY A 67 15.95 -3.27 12.37
CA GLY A 67 14.82 -4.19 12.35
C GLY A 67 13.51 -3.56 11.89
N ARG A 68 13.55 -2.44 11.15
CA ARG A 68 12.36 -1.75 10.66
C ARG A 68 12.07 -2.10 9.21
N LYS A 69 10.79 -2.33 8.89
CA LYS A 69 10.31 -2.55 7.53
C LYS A 69 10.30 -1.26 6.73
N VAL A 70 10.36 -1.41 5.41
CA VAL A 70 10.39 -0.27 4.48
C VAL A 70 9.28 -0.38 3.45
N ALA A 71 8.39 0.63 3.44
CA ALA A 71 7.33 0.80 2.46
C ALA A 71 7.68 1.90 1.47
N VAL A 72 7.54 1.64 0.16
CA VAL A 72 7.93 2.61 -0.87
C VAL A 72 6.76 2.97 -1.77
N HIS A 73 6.40 4.26 -1.75
CA HIS A 73 5.49 4.83 -2.74
C HIS A 73 6.16 4.88 -4.10
N ALA A 74 5.59 4.23 -5.11
CA ALA A 74 6.06 4.28 -6.48
C ALA A 74 4.94 4.04 -7.49
N HIS A 75 4.83 4.92 -8.49
CA HIS A 75 3.91 4.74 -9.63
C HIS A 75 4.65 4.36 -10.90
N GLY A 76 5.74 5.04 -11.22
CA GLY A 76 6.52 4.84 -12.44
C GLY A 76 7.45 3.63 -12.35
N LEU A 77 7.63 2.94 -13.47
CA LEU A 77 8.34 1.66 -13.57
C LEU A 77 9.78 1.72 -13.04
N ASP A 78 10.53 2.77 -13.42
CA ASP A 78 11.92 2.92 -13.01
C ASP A 78 12.05 3.10 -11.50
N GLY A 79 11.13 3.85 -10.88
CA GLY A 79 11.08 4.02 -9.43
C GLY A 79 10.69 2.74 -8.70
N ILE A 80 9.80 1.92 -9.28
CA ILE A 80 9.45 0.61 -8.74
C ILE A 80 10.68 -0.32 -8.80
N LYS A 81 11.34 -0.41 -9.96
CA LYS A 81 12.57 -1.22 -10.12
C LYS A 81 13.68 -0.76 -9.16
N LEU A 82 13.84 0.55 -9.00
CA LEU A 82 14.78 1.14 -8.04
C LEU A 82 14.51 0.67 -6.61
N ALA A 83 13.25 0.78 -6.16
CA ALA A 83 12.85 0.38 -4.81
C ALA A 83 13.06 -1.12 -4.56
N VAL A 84 12.72 -1.98 -5.54
CA VAL A 84 12.97 -3.43 -5.44
C VAL A 84 14.46 -3.75 -5.36
N ARG A 85 15.32 -3.10 -6.19
CA ARG A 85 16.78 -3.28 -6.14
C ARG A 85 17.38 -2.78 -4.82
N ALA A 86 16.80 -1.74 -4.23
CA ALA A 86 17.21 -1.24 -2.92
C ALA A 86 16.82 -2.17 -1.77
N GLY A 87 15.90 -3.15 -1.99
CA GLY A 87 15.47 -4.11 -0.99
C GLY A 87 14.21 -3.72 -0.22
N ALA A 88 13.35 -2.88 -0.79
CA ALA A 88 12.08 -2.50 -0.17
C ALA A 88 11.22 -3.71 0.22
N ASP A 89 10.59 -3.68 1.39
CA ASP A 89 9.69 -4.74 1.87
C ASP A 89 8.33 -4.68 1.15
N SER A 90 7.84 -3.48 0.81
CA SER A 90 6.64 -3.31 0.02
C SER A 90 6.72 -2.16 -0.97
N ILE A 91 5.97 -2.32 -2.07
CA ILE A 91 5.69 -1.27 -3.06
C ILE A 91 4.22 -0.87 -2.93
N GLU A 92 4.01 0.39 -2.60
CA GLU A 92 2.68 0.98 -2.51
C GLU A 92 2.28 1.54 -3.87
N HIS A 93 1.04 1.34 -4.28
CA HIS A 93 0.43 1.70 -5.56
C HIS A 93 0.94 0.89 -6.75
N GLY A 94 2.25 0.81 -7.01
CA GLY A 94 2.85 -0.03 -8.02
C GLY A 94 2.17 0.03 -9.40
N THR A 95 1.81 1.24 -9.87
CA THR A 95 0.81 1.42 -10.94
C THR A 95 1.25 0.88 -12.30
N THR A 96 2.56 0.79 -12.55
CA THR A 96 3.12 0.36 -13.84
C THR A 96 4.01 -0.88 -13.74
N ILE A 97 3.73 -1.77 -12.80
CA ILE A 97 4.46 -3.05 -12.69
C ILE A 97 4.29 -3.83 -14.00
N ASP A 98 5.40 -4.17 -14.64
CA ASP A 98 5.48 -5.08 -15.78
C ASP A 98 5.87 -6.50 -15.34
N ALA A 99 5.88 -7.45 -16.26
CA ALA A 99 6.15 -8.85 -15.97
C ALA A 99 7.60 -9.08 -15.46
N GLU A 100 8.56 -8.29 -15.93
CA GLU A 100 9.96 -8.36 -15.47
C GLU A 100 10.05 -7.91 -14.01
N THR A 101 9.46 -6.75 -13.71
CA THR A 101 9.44 -6.18 -12.35
C THR A 101 8.69 -7.08 -11.39
N ALA A 102 7.56 -7.66 -11.81
CA ALA A 102 6.82 -8.63 -10.99
C ALA A 102 7.68 -9.85 -10.62
N LYS A 103 8.45 -10.40 -11.58
CA LYS A 103 9.39 -11.49 -11.29
C LYS A 103 10.52 -11.05 -10.32
N MET A 104 11.01 -9.82 -10.46
CA MET A 104 11.99 -9.26 -9.52
C MET A 104 11.40 -9.18 -8.11
N MET A 105 10.17 -8.65 -7.96
CA MET A 105 9.47 -8.55 -6.68
C MET A 105 9.25 -9.93 -6.06
N ALA A 106 8.74 -10.90 -6.83
CA ALA A 106 8.53 -12.26 -6.36
C ALA A 106 9.83 -12.92 -5.86
N LYS A 107 10.93 -12.74 -6.59
CA LYS A 107 12.26 -13.25 -6.22
C LYS A 107 12.81 -12.56 -4.96
N ALA A 108 12.61 -11.25 -4.82
CA ALA A 108 13.06 -10.47 -3.67
C ALA A 108 12.18 -10.67 -2.43
N GLY A 109 10.96 -11.22 -2.59
CA GLY A 109 9.97 -11.30 -1.52
C GLY A 109 9.28 -9.97 -1.22
N THR A 110 9.43 -8.97 -2.09
CA THR A 110 8.80 -7.66 -1.95
C THR A 110 7.30 -7.77 -2.16
N TYR A 111 6.52 -7.26 -1.21
CA TYR A 111 5.06 -7.23 -1.29
C TYR A 111 4.58 -6.14 -2.23
N TYR A 112 3.41 -6.37 -2.81
CA TYR A 112 2.65 -5.35 -3.54
C TYR A 112 1.41 -4.96 -2.75
N VAL A 113 1.24 -3.66 -2.50
CA VAL A 113 0.10 -3.05 -1.83
C VAL A 113 -0.64 -2.15 -2.83
N PRO A 114 -1.69 -2.65 -3.53
CA PRO A 114 -2.22 -2.04 -4.75
C PRO A 114 -2.95 -0.71 -4.56
N THR A 115 -3.62 -0.52 -3.42
CA THR A 115 -4.43 0.67 -3.11
C THR A 115 -5.39 1.06 -4.24
N LEU A 116 -6.08 0.08 -4.81
CA LEU A 116 -6.97 0.26 -5.96
C LEU A 116 -8.14 1.19 -5.64
N SER A 117 -8.61 1.14 -4.39
CA SER A 117 -9.77 1.93 -3.91
C SER A 117 -9.55 3.44 -3.92
N THR A 118 -8.31 3.92 -4.05
CA THR A 118 -8.03 5.36 -4.28
C THR A 118 -8.80 5.92 -5.47
N VAL A 119 -9.02 5.08 -6.50
CA VAL A 119 -9.76 5.47 -7.70
C VAL A 119 -11.22 5.82 -7.39
N ASN A 120 -11.85 5.17 -6.43
CA ASN A 120 -13.22 5.50 -6.01
C ASN A 120 -13.31 6.94 -5.51
N GLY A 121 -12.30 7.41 -4.77
CA GLY A 121 -12.24 8.79 -4.30
C GLY A 121 -12.08 9.80 -5.44
N TYR A 122 -11.31 9.47 -6.47
CA TYR A 122 -11.20 10.32 -7.67
C TYR A 122 -12.52 10.39 -8.43
N LEU A 123 -13.15 9.25 -8.68
CA LEU A 123 -14.42 9.17 -9.40
C LEU A 123 -15.53 9.93 -8.66
N GLU A 124 -15.63 9.79 -7.34
CA GLU A 124 -16.61 10.53 -6.54
C GLU A 124 -16.41 12.04 -6.61
N ARG A 125 -15.17 12.52 -6.50
CA ARG A 125 -14.88 13.96 -6.58
C ARG A 125 -15.13 14.53 -7.96
N LEU A 126 -14.77 13.80 -9.02
CA LEU A 126 -15.04 14.22 -10.40
C LEU A 126 -16.53 14.18 -10.73
N ALA A 127 -17.30 13.22 -10.18
CA ALA A 127 -18.76 13.18 -10.34
C ALA A 127 -19.45 14.35 -9.64
N ALA A 128 -18.96 14.74 -8.46
CA ALA A 128 -19.48 15.88 -7.71
C ALA A 128 -19.07 17.23 -8.35
N ASN A 129 -17.87 17.31 -8.89
CA ASN A 129 -17.34 18.49 -9.56
C ASN A 129 -16.35 18.08 -10.67
N PRO A 130 -16.73 18.16 -11.96
CA PRO A 130 -15.83 17.84 -13.08
C PRO A 130 -14.53 18.66 -13.12
N ASN A 131 -14.53 19.84 -12.48
CA ASN A 131 -13.40 20.75 -12.38
C ASN A 131 -12.71 20.69 -11.00
N ALA A 132 -12.87 19.59 -10.25
CA ALA A 132 -12.27 19.42 -8.92
C ALA A 132 -10.73 19.48 -8.91
N TYR A 133 -10.10 19.31 -10.07
CA TYR A 133 -8.65 19.28 -10.21
C TYR A 133 -8.16 20.18 -11.35
N PRO A 134 -6.98 20.79 -11.22
CA PRO A 134 -6.32 21.46 -12.35
C PRO A 134 -6.13 20.49 -13.53
N PRO A 135 -6.12 20.97 -14.79
CA PRO A 135 -6.08 20.10 -15.98
C PRO A 135 -4.93 19.08 -15.98
N ALA A 136 -3.73 19.48 -15.57
CA ALA A 136 -2.56 18.59 -15.49
C ALA A 136 -2.74 17.45 -14.48
N ILE A 137 -3.31 17.75 -13.30
CA ILE A 137 -3.61 16.74 -12.28
C ILE A 137 -4.75 15.83 -12.75
N LYS A 138 -5.79 16.41 -13.36
CA LYS A 138 -6.89 15.62 -13.92
C LYS A 138 -6.41 14.61 -14.96
N ALA A 139 -5.50 15.01 -15.84
CA ALA A 139 -4.92 14.08 -16.82
C ALA A 139 -4.19 12.89 -16.15
N GLN A 140 -3.46 13.12 -15.06
CA GLN A 140 -2.82 12.05 -14.29
C GLN A 140 -3.85 11.15 -13.58
N ILE A 141 -4.91 11.73 -13.05
CA ILE A 141 -6.03 10.99 -12.44
C ILE A 141 -6.74 10.12 -13.48
N ASP A 142 -7.07 10.67 -14.64
CA ASP A 142 -7.71 9.94 -15.74
C ASP A 142 -6.83 8.77 -16.21
N TRP A 143 -5.52 9.01 -16.33
CA TRP A 143 -4.56 7.94 -16.61
C TRP A 143 -4.57 6.87 -15.51
N ARG A 144 -4.51 7.25 -14.21
CA ARG A 144 -4.52 6.30 -13.09
C ARG A 144 -5.79 5.45 -13.07
N ILE A 145 -6.95 6.07 -13.34
CA ILE A 145 -8.23 5.37 -13.47
C ILE A 145 -8.17 4.34 -14.62
N GLY A 146 -7.65 4.75 -15.78
CA GLY A 146 -7.58 3.90 -16.98
C GLY A 146 -6.63 2.70 -16.88
N VAL A 147 -5.65 2.74 -15.98
CA VAL A 147 -4.70 1.64 -15.78
C VAL A 147 -4.95 0.84 -14.50
N THR A 148 -6.00 1.18 -13.75
CA THR A 148 -6.33 0.51 -12.48
C THR A 148 -6.44 -1.00 -12.66
N GLY A 149 -5.80 -1.75 -11.76
CA GLY A 149 -5.81 -3.21 -11.74
C GLY A 149 -4.86 -3.90 -12.70
N LYS A 150 -4.32 -3.21 -13.72
CA LYS A 150 -3.40 -3.84 -14.70
C LYS A 150 -2.17 -4.45 -14.05
N SER A 151 -1.55 -3.73 -13.11
CA SER A 151 -0.39 -4.23 -12.36
C SER A 151 -0.73 -5.46 -11.51
N LEU A 152 -1.91 -5.49 -10.88
CA LEU A 152 -2.35 -6.65 -10.10
C LEU A 152 -2.53 -7.87 -10.99
N GLN A 153 -3.15 -7.71 -12.15
CA GLN A 153 -3.36 -8.78 -13.14
C GLN A 153 -2.04 -9.37 -13.67
N ILE A 154 -0.94 -8.59 -13.63
CA ILE A 154 0.39 -9.05 -14.01
C ILE A 154 1.11 -9.67 -12.79
N ALA A 155 1.11 -8.98 -11.66
CA ALA A 155 1.92 -9.32 -10.51
C ALA A 155 1.42 -10.57 -9.76
N TYR A 156 0.09 -10.68 -9.56
CA TYR A 156 -0.48 -11.78 -8.78
C TYR A 156 -0.20 -13.17 -9.42
N PRO A 157 -0.46 -13.41 -10.72
CA PRO A 157 -0.17 -14.71 -11.34
C PRO A 157 1.33 -15.05 -11.40
N LEU A 158 2.21 -14.05 -11.29
CA LEU A 158 3.67 -14.24 -11.26
C LEU A 158 4.22 -14.46 -9.85
N GLY A 159 3.34 -14.64 -8.85
CA GLY A 159 3.71 -15.03 -7.49
C GLY A 159 4.14 -13.87 -6.60
N VAL A 160 3.86 -12.62 -6.98
CA VAL A 160 4.06 -11.49 -6.08
C VAL A 160 3.07 -11.58 -4.92
N LYS A 161 3.57 -11.51 -3.69
CA LYS A 161 2.73 -11.46 -2.49
C LYS A 161 1.97 -10.14 -2.44
N ILE A 162 0.64 -10.23 -2.30
CA ILE A 162 -0.22 -9.06 -2.17
C ILE A 162 -0.54 -8.84 -0.70
N ALA A 163 -0.36 -7.61 -0.21
CA ALA A 163 -0.87 -7.17 1.07
C ALA A 163 -1.91 -6.07 0.88
N TYR A 164 -2.87 -6.02 1.79
CA TYR A 164 -4.01 -5.12 1.70
C TYR A 164 -3.65 -3.72 2.18
N GLY A 165 -3.99 -2.71 1.41
CA GLY A 165 -3.86 -1.32 1.78
C GLY A 165 -4.78 -0.46 0.92
N THR A 166 -5.26 0.68 1.45
CA THR A 166 -6.29 1.50 0.81
C THR A 166 -5.89 2.93 0.54
N ASP A 167 -4.84 3.44 1.22
CA ASP A 167 -4.46 4.85 1.17
C ASP A 167 -5.66 5.78 1.47
N ALA A 168 -6.44 5.42 2.53
CA ALA A 168 -7.62 6.19 2.96
C ALA A 168 -7.23 7.63 3.30
N GLY A 169 -8.08 8.56 2.85
CA GLY A 169 -7.80 9.99 2.73
C GLY A 169 -7.88 10.40 1.25
N VAL A 170 -7.33 9.58 0.33
CA VAL A 170 -7.63 9.70 -1.10
C VAL A 170 -9.07 9.24 -1.38
N SER A 171 -9.50 8.11 -0.86
CA SER A 171 -10.91 7.76 -0.69
C SER A 171 -11.37 8.07 0.74
N LYS A 172 -12.68 8.07 0.99
CA LYS A 172 -13.23 8.36 2.32
C LYS A 172 -12.86 7.29 3.33
N HIS A 173 -12.51 7.69 4.56
CA HIS A 173 -12.41 6.78 5.69
C HIS A 173 -13.73 6.02 5.90
N GLY A 174 -13.65 4.79 6.41
CA GLY A 174 -14.81 3.90 6.59
C GLY A 174 -15.19 3.11 5.33
N ARG A 175 -14.56 3.39 4.17
CA ARG A 175 -14.76 2.65 2.91
C ARG A 175 -13.61 1.72 2.56
N ASN A 176 -12.79 1.38 3.53
CA ASN A 176 -11.61 0.55 3.32
C ASN A 176 -11.95 -0.81 2.69
N ALA A 177 -13.10 -1.40 3.02
CA ALA A 177 -13.55 -2.68 2.46
C ALA A 177 -13.86 -2.66 0.96
N ASP A 178 -13.91 -1.48 0.31
CA ASP A 178 -14.03 -1.36 -1.15
C ASP A 178 -12.85 -2.01 -1.89
N GLU A 179 -11.68 -2.08 -1.26
CA GLU A 179 -10.49 -2.69 -1.83
C GLU A 179 -10.70 -4.19 -2.11
N PHE A 180 -11.42 -4.93 -1.27
CA PHE A 180 -11.73 -6.35 -1.51
C PHE A 180 -12.43 -6.58 -2.84
N GLU A 181 -13.44 -5.75 -3.12
CA GLU A 181 -14.19 -5.83 -4.37
C GLU A 181 -13.30 -5.59 -5.59
N LEU A 182 -12.39 -4.63 -5.49
CA LEU A 182 -11.44 -4.31 -6.56
C LEU A 182 -10.37 -5.39 -6.73
N LEU A 183 -9.83 -5.95 -5.65
CA LEU A 183 -8.89 -7.07 -5.72
C LEU A 183 -9.51 -8.26 -6.46
N VAL A 184 -10.76 -8.61 -6.11
CA VAL A 184 -11.49 -9.70 -6.76
C VAL A 184 -11.84 -9.37 -8.21
N LYS A 185 -12.33 -8.16 -8.48
CA LYS A 185 -12.63 -7.67 -9.84
C LYS A 185 -11.43 -7.78 -10.78
N PHE A 186 -10.23 -7.56 -10.25
CA PHE A 186 -9.00 -7.60 -11.04
C PHE A 186 -8.24 -8.94 -10.95
N GLY A 187 -8.91 -10.01 -10.52
CA GLY A 187 -8.46 -11.39 -10.74
C GLY A 187 -7.93 -12.13 -9.51
N MET A 188 -8.00 -11.56 -8.31
CA MET A 188 -7.69 -12.31 -7.10
C MET A 188 -8.90 -13.17 -6.67
N PRO A 189 -8.71 -14.44 -6.30
CA PRO A 189 -9.76 -15.21 -5.64
C PRO A 189 -10.20 -14.55 -4.31
N PRO A 190 -11.48 -14.61 -3.91
CA PRO A 190 -11.96 -13.98 -2.68
C PRO A 190 -11.16 -14.38 -1.43
N MET A 191 -10.81 -15.65 -1.27
CA MET A 191 -9.99 -16.12 -0.16
C MET A 191 -8.60 -15.47 -0.14
N GLU A 192 -7.97 -15.29 -1.31
CA GLU A 192 -6.65 -14.66 -1.39
C GLU A 192 -6.72 -13.15 -1.10
N ALA A 193 -7.83 -12.48 -1.45
CA ALA A 193 -8.06 -11.09 -1.06
C ALA A 193 -8.24 -10.96 0.48
N ILE A 194 -8.91 -11.92 1.12
CA ILE A 194 -9.03 -11.98 2.59
C ILE A 194 -7.64 -12.23 3.22
N LYS A 195 -6.87 -13.18 2.68
CA LYS A 195 -5.50 -13.43 3.15
C LYS A 195 -4.60 -12.20 2.99
N ALA A 196 -4.77 -11.42 1.91
CA ALA A 196 -4.03 -10.18 1.73
C ALA A 196 -4.25 -9.20 2.89
N ALA A 197 -5.48 -9.14 3.43
CA ALA A 197 -5.85 -8.25 4.54
C ALA A 197 -5.55 -8.83 5.94
N THR A 198 -5.18 -10.09 6.04
CA THR A 198 -4.95 -10.79 7.31
C THR A 198 -3.53 -11.36 7.37
N VAL A 199 -3.34 -12.58 6.91
CA VAL A 199 -2.07 -13.33 6.99
C VAL A 199 -0.91 -12.57 6.32
N ASN A 200 -1.13 -12.09 5.09
CA ASN A 200 -0.07 -11.43 4.33
C ASN A 200 0.29 -10.06 4.92
N ALA A 201 -0.74 -9.28 5.32
CA ALA A 201 -0.52 -7.98 5.98
C ALA A 201 0.21 -8.16 7.32
N ALA A 202 -0.18 -9.13 8.14
CA ALA A 202 0.50 -9.44 9.40
C ALA A 202 1.96 -9.84 9.17
N ALA A 203 2.24 -10.69 8.18
CA ALA A 203 3.59 -11.10 7.82
C ALA A 203 4.44 -9.92 7.30
N LEU A 204 3.88 -9.05 6.44
CA LEU A 204 4.57 -7.85 5.97
C LEU A 204 4.96 -6.93 7.13
N LEU A 205 4.04 -6.73 8.08
CA LEU A 205 4.25 -5.87 9.24
C LEU A 205 5.12 -6.53 10.32
N GLY A 206 5.39 -7.84 10.23
CA GLY A 206 6.16 -8.59 11.22
C GLY A 206 5.39 -8.85 12.53
N VAL A 207 4.06 -8.87 12.48
CA VAL A 207 3.16 -9.11 13.62
C VAL A 207 2.36 -10.42 13.48
N ASP A 208 2.78 -11.31 12.59
CA ASP A 208 2.14 -12.59 12.28
C ASP A 208 2.13 -13.56 13.44
N LYS A 209 2.99 -13.39 14.45
CA LYS A 209 2.94 -14.13 15.72
C LYS A 209 1.84 -13.64 16.66
N GLU A 210 1.37 -12.42 16.47
CA GLU A 210 0.40 -11.76 17.35
C GLU A 210 -1.01 -11.75 16.76
N THR A 211 -1.14 -11.61 15.44
CA THR A 211 -2.43 -11.46 14.75
C THR A 211 -2.40 -12.03 13.32
N GLY A 212 -3.49 -11.90 12.58
CA GLY A 212 -3.64 -12.31 11.18
C GLY A 212 -4.29 -13.69 10.99
N THR A 213 -4.37 -14.51 12.03
CA THR A 213 -5.05 -15.83 12.05
C THR A 213 -5.85 -16.03 13.32
N LEU A 214 -6.88 -16.87 13.27
CA LEU A 214 -7.66 -17.27 14.43
C LEU A 214 -7.03 -18.52 15.07
N GLU A 215 -6.03 -18.30 15.92
CA GLU A 215 -5.26 -19.34 16.61
C GLU A 215 -5.15 -19.03 18.10
N ALA A 216 -5.11 -20.09 18.93
CA ALA A 216 -4.89 -19.94 20.35
C ALA A 216 -3.56 -19.22 20.64
N GLY A 217 -3.58 -18.25 21.54
CA GLY A 217 -2.41 -17.44 21.91
C GLY A 217 -2.19 -16.19 21.07
N LYS A 218 -2.99 -15.97 20.02
CA LYS A 218 -2.99 -14.72 19.27
C LYS A 218 -4.06 -13.75 19.76
N SER A 219 -3.95 -12.50 19.32
CA SER A 219 -4.95 -11.47 19.58
C SER A 219 -6.32 -11.90 19.04
N ALA A 220 -7.35 -11.73 19.86
CA ALA A 220 -8.74 -12.01 19.44
C ALA A 220 -9.28 -10.81 18.64
N ASP A 221 -8.79 -10.68 17.40
CA ASP A 221 -9.24 -9.72 16.40
C ASP A 221 -10.16 -10.47 15.43
N ILE A 222 -11.48 -10.34 15.64
CA ILE A 222 -12.48 -11.17 14.96
C ILE A 222 -13.55 -10.28 14.36
N ILE A 223 -13.88 -10.52 13.09
CA ILE A 223 -15.07 -9.96 12.45
C ILE A 223 -16.04 -11.06 12.06
N ALA A 224 -17.34 -10.78 12.08
CA ALA A 224 -18.34 -11.64 11.46
C ALA A 224 -19.27 -10.84 10.56
N VAL A 225 -19.65 -11.47 9.45
CA VAL A 225 -20.54 -10.90 8.43
C VAL A 225 -21.73 -11.81 8.20
N SER A 226 -22.83 -11.26 7.65
CA SER A 226 -23.95 -12.07 7.19
C SER A 226 -23.70 -12.50 5.74
N GLY A 227 -23.62 -13.81 5.51
CA GLY A 227 -23.36 -14.37 4.20
C GLY A 227 -21.94 -14.94 4.05
N ASP A 228 -21.67 -15.50 2.87
CA ASP A 228 -20.40 -16.12 2.55
C ASP A 228 -19.50 -15.15 1.75
N PRO A 229 -18.40 -14.64 2.34
CA PRO A 229 -17.49 -13.74 1.64
C PRO A 229 -16.74 -14.41 0.48
N LEU A 230 -16.74 -15.73 0.38
CA LEU A 230 -16.15 -16.44 -0.74
C LEU A 230 -17.09 -16.46 -1.97
N ALA A 231 -18.40 -16.38 -1.73
CA ALA A 231 -19.40 -16.24 -2.78
C ALA A 231 -19.58 -14.77 -3.21
N ASP A 232 -19.60 -13.84 -2.26
CA ASP A 232 -19.68 -12.39 -2.53
C ASP A 232 -18.83 -11.61 -1.50
N VAL A 233 -17.69 -11.15 -1.92
CA VAL A 233 -16.77 -10.37 -1.08
C VAL A 233 -17.35 -9.05 -0.56
N LYS A 234 -18.43 -8.56 -1.17
CA LYS A 234 -19.12 -7.32 -0.76
C LYS A 234 -19.73 -7.39 0.63
N VAL A 235 -20.02 -8.61 1.13
CA VAL A 235 -20.54 -8.79 2.50
C VAL A 235 -19.56 -8.25 3.56
N LEU A 236 -18.27 -8.17 3.25
CA LEU A 236 -17.24 -7.55 4.10
C LEU A 236 -17.42 -6.05 4.31
N LYS A 237 -18.29 -5.38 3.55
CA LYS A 237 -18.66 -3.97 3.76
C LYS A 237 -19.68 -3.75 4.89
N SER A 238 -20.31 -4.82 5.39
CA SER A 238 -21.38 -4.76 6.38
C SER A 238 -21.12 -5.73 7.51
N MET A 239 -20.17 -5.38 8.38
CA MET A 239 -19.80 -6.20 9.54
C MET A 239 -20.94 -6.22 10.56
N LYS A 240 -21.26 -7.40 11.08
CA LYS A 240 -22.28 -7.61 12.13
C LYS A 240 -21.64 -7.73 13.50
N PHE A 241 -20.40 -8.16 13.55
CA PHE A 241 -19.64 -8.30 14.78
C PHE A 241 -18.20 -7.84 14.51
N VAL A 242 -17.64 -7.09 15.46
CA VAL A 242 -16.24 -6.68 15.46
C VAL A 242 -15.70 -6.83 16.88
N MET A 243 -14.65 -7.62 17.03
CA MET A 243 -13.86 -7.74 18.25
C MET A 243 -12.42 -7.33 17.95
N ALA A 244 -11.83 -6.54 18.81
CA ALA A 244 -10.44 -6.13 18.74
C ALA A 244 -9.76 -6.40 20.09
N ARG A 245 -8.69 -7.16 20.09
CA ARG A 245 -7.92 -7.56 21.28
C ARG A 245 -8.80 -8.17 22.38
N GLY A 246 -9.84 -8.93 21.99
CA GLY A 246 -10.78 -9.53 22.90
C GLY A 246 -11.91 -8.61 23.40
N GLU A 247 -11.90 -7.35 23.03
CA GLU A 247 -12.97 -6.39 23.34
C GLU A 247 -13.98 -6.31 22.20
N VAL A 248 -15.26 -6.48 22.50
CA VAL A 248 -16.34 -6.36 21.51
C VAL A 248 -16.61 -4.89 21.23
N ILE A 249 -16.41 -4.47 19.99
CA ILE A 249 -16.61 -3.09 19.51
C ILE A 249 -17.98 -2.93 18.85
N VAL A 250 -18.42 -3.94 18.09
CA VAL A 250 -19.72 -3.95 17.40
C VAL A 250 -20.35 -5.32 17.56
N GLY A 251 -21.65 -5.33 17.79
CA GLY A 251 -22.45 -6.56 18.00
C GLY A 251 -22.56 -6.93 19.48
N GLN A 252 -23.56 -7.73 19.80
CA GLN A 252 -23.77 -8.36 21.12
C GLN A 252 -23.67 -9.87 20.98
#